data_edc6b135f09680e2640a9537193ce633
#
_entry.id   edc6b135f09680e2640a9537193ce633
#
_cell.length_a   1.000
_cell.length_b   1.000
_cell.length_c   1.000
_cell.angle_alpha   90.00
_cell.angle_beta   90.00
_cell.angle_gamma   90.00
#
_symmetry.space_group_name_H-M   'P 1'
#
loop_
_entity.id
_entity.type
_entity.pdbx_description
1 polymer ?
#
loop_
_entity_poly.entity_id
_entity_poly.type
_entity_poly.pdbx_seq_one_letter_code
_entity_poly.pdbx_strand_id
1 'polypeptide(L)'
;AILTKINADSKSVVSNMIAKECKRRNIPCHIINTSEAWVSKNDLEKGTLLVSNIDGEDTEIEFELSKTICFTRAGVLEDETGLALLSTFENAGAFMINTRNGMLTCDNKMSAYISFERDNIPTPRTALISNEKSLLDAHKRIGGNYPVIMKTLTGTQGIGVSIIESEKSLVSVAQSLWKFGAALLLQEFMKFDFDIRTIVVDGRILAST
;
A
#
# COMPACT_ATOMS: atom_id res chain seq x y z
N ALA A 1 9.33 -16.21 -0.08
CA ALA A 1 7.97 -16.05 -0.65
C ALA A 1 7.77 -14.63 -1.19
N ILE A 2 6.97 -14.47 -2.20
CA ILE A 2 6.54 -13.17 -2.73
C ILE A 2 5.02 -13.18 -2.72
N LEU A 3 4.40 -12.38 -1.83
CA LEU A 3 2.95 -12.20 -1.81
C LEU A 3 2.56 -11.09 -2.78
N THR A 4 1.69 -11.37 -3.72
CA THR A 4 1.21 -10.41 -4.72
C THR A 4 -0.20 -10.76 -5.17
N LYS A 5 -1.01 -9.76 -5.50
CA LYS A 5 -2.28 -9.98 -6.18
C LYS A 5 -2.04 -9.95 -7.68
N ILE A 6 -2.38 -11.01 -8.37
CA ILE A 6 -2.28 -11.13 -9.83
C ILE A 6 -3.70 -11.11 -10.38
N ASN A 7 -4.07 -10.04 -11.06
CA ASN A 7 -5.31 -9.99 -11.83
C ASN A 7 -5.04 -10.47 -13.26
N ALA A 8 -6.06 -10.95 -13.95
CA ALA A 8 -5.95 -11.50 -15.31
C ALA A 8 -5.19 -10.58 -16.29
N ASP A 9 -5.21 -9.27 -16.06
CA ASP A 9 -4.59 -8.23 -16.89
C ASP A 9 -3.23 -7.72 -16.39
N SER A 10 -2.77 -8.11 -15.19
CA SER A 10 -1.54 -7.62 -14.59
C SER A 10 -0.52 -8.72 -14.32
N LYS A 11 0.46 -8.83 -15.20
CA LYS A 11 1.69 -9.57 -14.84
C LYS A 11 2.48 -8.72 -13.86
N SER A 12 2.70 -9.21 -12.65
CA SER A 12 3.52 -8.51 -11.65
C SER A 12 5.00 -8.50 -12.10
N VAL A 13 5.35 -7.50 -12.91
CA VAL A 13 6.69 -7.36 -13.49
C VAL A 13 7.78 -7.39 -12.40
N VAL A 14 7.56 -6.65 -11.31
CA VAL A 14 8.55 -6.56 -10.21
C VAL A 14 8.69 -7.90 -9.48
N SER A 15 7.58 -8.61 -9.22
CA SER A 15 7.64 -9.95 -8.59
C SER A 15 8.45 -10.92 -9.44
N ASN A 16 8.23 -10.91 -10.75
CA ASN A 16 9.00 -11.74 -11.69
C ASN A 16 10.48 -11.35 -11.75
N MET A 17 10.81 -10.04 -11.65
CA MET A 17 12.20 -9.59 -11.59
C MET A 17 12.89 -10.08 -10.30
N ILE A 18 12.22 -10.01 -9.15
CA ILE A 18 12.74 -10.54 -7.89
C ILE A 18 12.95 -12.04 -7.98
N ALA A 19 11.98 -12.79 -8.48
CA ALA A 19 12.08 -14.25 -8.64
C ALA A 19 13.23 -14.64 -9.58
N LYS A 20 13.40 -13.92 -10.69
CA LYS A 20 14.53 -14.13 -11.62
C LYS A 20 15.88 -13.88 -10.95
N GLU A 21 15.99 -12.84 -10.13
CA GLU A 21 17.23 -12.55 -9.39
C GLU A 21 17.50 -13.60 -8.30
N CYS A 22 16.47 -14.06 -7.59
CA CYS A 22 16.60 -15.18 -6.66
C CYS A 22 17.11 -16.44 -7.37
N LYS A 23 16.54 -16.77 -8.52
CA LYS A 23 16.99 -17.91 -9.33
C LYS A 23 18.47 -17.77 -9.75
N ARG A 24 18.90 -16.57 -10.17
CA ARG A 24 20.30 -16.29 -10.51
C ARG A 24 21.25 -16.53 -9.34
N ARG A 25 20.78 -16.31 -8.11
CA ARG A 25 21.53 -16.50 -6.85
C ARG A 25 21.37 -17.89 -6.24
N ASN A 26 20.64 -18.79 -6.89
CA ASN A 26 20.27 -20.11 -6.34
C ASN A 26 19.49 -20.01 -5.01
N ILE A 27 18.65 -19.00 -4.85
CA ILE A 27 17.76 -18.82 -3.70
C ILE A 27 16.38 -19.35 -4.10
N PRO A 28 15.80 -20.34 -3.38
CA PRO A 28 14.43 -20.78 -3.61
C PRO A 28 13.45 -19.61 -3.46
N CYS A 29 12.61 -19.38 -4.45
CA CYS A 29 11.69 -18.26 -4.47
C CYS A 29 10.37 -18.66 -5.13
N HIS A 30 9.26 -18.37 -4.49
CA HIS A 30 7.91 -18.69 -4.93
C HIS A 30 7.04 -17.45 -4.94
N ILE A 31 6.23 -17.31 -5.98
CA ILE A 31 5.24 -16.24 -6.12
C ILE A 31 3.88 -16.81 -5.70
N ILE A 32 3.26 -16.18 -4.71
CA ILE A 32 1.96 -16.55 -4.16
C ILE A 32 0.94 -15.52 -4.60
N ASN A 33 -0.03 -15.93 -5.42
CA ASN A 33 -1.16 -15.10 -5.81
C ASN A 33 -2.18 -15.07 -4.67
N THR A 34 -2.32 -13.94 -4.00
CA THR A 34 -3.19 -13.80 -2.83
C THR A 34 -4.68 -13.95 -3.16
N SER A 35 -5.07 -13.84 -4.43
CA SER A 35 -6.46 -14.05 -4.86
C SER A 35 -6.84 -15.54 -5.02
N GLU A 36 -5.87 -16.44 -5.05
CA GLU A 36 -6.08 -17.87 -5.34
C GLU A 36 -5.48 -18.76 -4.27
N ALA A 37 -4.47 -18.26 -3.53
CA ALA A 37 -3.78 -19.03 -2.50
C ALA A 37 -4.69 -19.31 -1.30
N TRP A 38 -4.51 -20.48 -0.70
CA TRP A 38 -5.06 -20.79 0.62
C TRP A 38 -3.97 -21.28 1.57
N VAL A 39 -4.24 -21.15 2.86
CA VAL A 39 -3.34 -21.58 3.93
C VAL A 39 -4.12 -22.30 5.01
N SER A 40 -3.49 -23.29 5.64
CA SER A 40 -4.05 -24.02 6.78
C SER A 40 -3.33 -23.64 8.07
N LYS A 41 -4.09 -23.43 9.15
CA LYS A 41 -3.52 -23.18 10.47
C LYS A 41 -2.97 -24.43 11.16
N ASN A 42 -3.31 -25.62 10.67
CA ASN A 42 -3.01 -26.88 11.36
C ASN A 42 -1.51 -27.17 11.47
N ASP A 43 -0.70 -26.53 10.65
CA ASP A 43 0.74 -26.74 10.61
C ASP A 43 1.54 -25.62 11.29
N LEU A 44 0.88 -24.55 11.75
CA LEU A 44 1.52 -23.42 12.42
C LEU A 44 2.23 -23.80 13.72
N GLU A 45 1.71 -24.80 14.47
CA GLU A 45 2.34 -25.32 15.67
C GLU A 45 3.71 -25.96 15.41
N LYS A 46 3.95 -26.41 14.18
CA LYS A 46 5.22 -26.98 13.75
C LYS A 46 6.22 -25.92 13.25
N GLY A 47 5.82 -24.64 13.22
CA GLY A 47 6.62 -23.56 12.65
C GLY A 47 6.67 -23.58 11.12
N THR A 48 5.72 -24.28 10.50
CA THR A 48 5.57 -24.39 9.04
C THR A 48 4.22 -23.85 8.59
N LEU A 49 4.11 -23.49 7.32
CA LEU A 49 2.89 -23.02 6.70
C LEU A 49 2.76 -23.70 5.33
N LEU A 50 1.70 -24.46 5.16
CA LEU A 50 1.34 -25.04 3.87
C LEU A 50 0.57 -24.00 3.05
N VAL A 51 1.04 -23.73 1.85
CA VAL A 51 0.44 -22.78 0.91
C VAL A 51 0.25 -23.45 -0.44
N SER A 52 -0.92 -23.27 -1.03
CA SER A 52 -1.25 -23.76 -2.38
C SER A 52 -1.30 -22.64 -3.41
N ASN A 53 -1.49 -23.00 -4.67
CA ASN A 53 -1.52 -22.10 -5.83
C ASN A 53 -0.26 -21.23 -5.94
N ILE A 54 0.86 -21.92 -5.97
CA ILE A 54 2.19 -21.32 -6.06
C ILE A 54 2.61 -21.22 -7.52
N ASP A 55 3.24 -20.09 -7.86
CA ASP A 55 3.78 -19.81 -9.20
C ASP A 55 2.74 -19.94 -10.34
N GLY A 56 1.44 -19.86 -10.00
CA GLY A 56 0.32 -20.02 -10.95
C GLY A 56 -0.04 -21.46 -11.26
N GLU A 57 0.47 -22.40 -10.47
CA GLU A 57 0.16 -23.83 -10.59
C GLU A 57 -0.56 -24.33 -9.33
N ASP A 58 -1.39 -25.37 -9.47
CA ASP A 58 -2.05 -26.05 -8.33
C ASP A 58 -1.05 -26.96 -7.60
N THR A 59 -0.08 -26.32 -6.99
CA THR A 59 0.98 -26.95 -6.21
C THR A 59 0.94 -26.48 -4.76
N GLU A 60 1.35 -27.35 -3.85
CA GLU A 60 1.45 -27.04 -2.43
C GLU A 60 2.91 -26.99 -2.00
N ILE A 61 3.26 -25.95 -1.25
CA ILE A 61 4.60 -25.80 -0.68
C ILE A 61 4.50 -25.55 0.81
N GLU A 62 5.28 -26.30 1.57
CA GLU A 62 5.46 -26.09 2.99
C GLU A 62 6.62 -25.11 3.23
N PHE A 63 6.31 -23.98 3.84
CA PHE A 63 7.28 -22.95 4.20
C PHE A 63 7.74 -23.12 5.64
N GLU A 64 9.03 -23.30 5.88
CA GLU A 64 9.63 -23.19 7.20
C GLU A 64 9.79 -21.70 7.54
N LEU A 65 8.93 -21.21 8.42
CA LEU A 65 8.72 -19.76 8.61
C LEU A 65 9.94 -19.04 9.16
N SER A 66 10.69 -19.66 10.07
CA SER A 66 11.94 -19.11 10.61
C SER A 66 13.05 -18.91 9.57
N LYS A 67 12.93 -19.56 8.42
CA LYS A 67 13.87 -19.44 7.28
C LYS A 67 13.24 -18.72 6.08
N THR A 68 12.03 -18.19 6.22
CA THR A 68 11.29 -17.57 5.13
C THR A 68 11.40 -16.05 5.18
N ILE A 69 11.85 -15.45 4.07
CA ILE A 69 11.72 -14.03 3.80
C ILE A 69 10.49 -13.86 2.91
N CYS A 70 9.58 -13.01 3.34
CA CYS A 70 8.33 -12.72 2.62
C CYS A 70 8.33 -11.29 2.08
N PHE A 71 8.35 -11.14 0.75
CA PHE A 71 8.18 -9.85 0.09
C PHE A 71 6.69 -9.58 -0.15
N THR A 72 6.19 -8.49 0.41
CA THR A 72 4.82 -8.02 0.16
C THR A 72 4.82 -7.06 -1.03
N ARG A 73 4.02 -7.36 -2.03
CA ARG A 73 3.94 -6.59 -3.27
C ARG A 73 2.56 -5.96 -3.49
N ALA A 74 2.42 -5.29 -4.63
CA ALA A 74 1.21 -4.56 -4.99
C ALA A 74 -0.06 -5.43 -4.92
N GLY A 75 -1.15 -4.83 -4.53
CA GLY A 75 -2.48 -5.42 -4.49
C GLY A 75 -2.81 -6.24 -3.26
N VAL A 76 -1.82 -6.63 -2.44
CA VAL A 76 -2.07 -7.46 -1.23
C VAL A 76 -2.98 -6.77 -0.21
N LEU A 77 -2.99 -5.43 -0.18
CA LEU A 77 -3.84 -4.65 0.72
C LEU A 77 -5.24 -4.36 0.16
N GLU A 78 -5.54 -4.76 -1.06
CA GLU A 78 -6.81 -4.41 -1.72
C GLU A 78 -8.00 -5.20 -1.20
N ASP A 79 -7.76 -6.34 -0.56
CA ASP A 79 -8.81 -7.17 0.00
C ASP A 79 -8.42 -7.85 1.32
N GLU A 80 -9.42 -8.35 2.04
CA GLU A 80 -9.24 -8.98 3.34
C GLU A 80 -8.43 -10.29 3.25
N THR A 81 -8.53 -11.02 2.14
CA THR A 81 -7.78 -12.28 1.94
C THR A 81 -6.29 -12.01 1.86
N GLY A 82 -5.89 -11.00 1.08
CA GLY A 82 -4.49 -10.58 1.01
C GLY A 82 -3.94 -10.13 2.35
N LEU A 83 -4.72 -9.33 3.10
CA LEU A 83 -4.36 -8.90 4.45
C LEU A 83 -4.26 -10.06 5.45
N ALA A 84 -5.18 -11.03 5.37
CA ALA A 84 -5.16 -12.21 6.23
C ALA A 84 -3.92 -13.08 5.94
N LEU A 85 -3.60 -13.29 4.67
CA LEU A 85 -2.43 -14.06 4.25
C LEU A 85 -1.12 -13.39 4.72
N LEU A 86 -0.99 -12.08 4.49
CA LEU A 86 0.13 -11.29 4.97
C LEU A 86 0.30 -11.41 6.50
N SER A 87 -0.81 -11.27 7.24
CA SER A 87 -0.82 -11.40 8.70
C SER A 87 -0.45 -12.82 9.15
N THR A 88 -0.84 -13.83 8.39
CA THR A 88 -0.51 -15.24 8.70
C THR A 88 1.00 -15.47 8.61
N PHE A 89 1.65 -15.03 7.53
CA PHE A 89 3.10 -15.14 7.40
C PHE A 89 3.84 -14.38 8.51
N GLU A 90 3.42 -13.14 8.79
CA GLU A 90 4.05 -12.29 9.80
C GLU A 90 3.92 -12.87 11.21
N ASN A 91 2.68 -13.23 11.62
CA ASN A 91 2.41 -13.77 12.96
C ASN A 91 3.02 -15.16 13.18
N ALA A 92 3.21 -15.90 12.12
CA ALA A 92 3.84 -17.21 12.16
C ALA A 92 5.39 -17.14 12.12
N GLY A 93 5.99 -15.95 12.06
CA GLY A 93 7.42 -15.71 12.27
C GLY A 93 8.26 -15.56 11.02
N ALA A 94 7.67 -15.41 9.84
CA ALA A 94 8.42 -15.08 8.64
C ALA A 94 9.02 -13.66 8.72
N PHE A 95 10.20 -13.47 8.15
CA PHE A 95 10.80 -12.14 8.04
C PHE A 95 10.13 -11.35 6.91
N MET A 96 9.44 -10.27 7.26
CA MET A 96 8.62 -9.51 6.32
C MET A 96 9.35 -8.32 5.70
N ILE A 97 9.20 -8.16 4.38
CA ILE A 97 9.62 -6.98 3.62
C ILE A 97 8.44 -6.52 2.73
N ASN A 98 7.60 -5.59 3.16
CA ASN A 98 7.53 -4.88 4.43
C ASN A 98 6.53 -5.56 5.38
N THR A 99 6.53 -5.14 6.66
CA THR A 99 5.57 -5.59 7.66
C THR A 99 4.14 -5.13 7.34
N ARG A 100 3.14 -5.84 7.88
CA ARG A 100 1.74 -5.45 7.74
C ARG A 100 1.49 -4.01 8.19
N ASN A 101 2.01 -3.64 9.36
CA ASN A 101 1.82 -2.29 9.89
C ASN A 101 2.46 -1.22 9.00
N GLY A 102 3.67 -1.47 8.51
CA GLY A 102 4.35 -0.57 7.57
C GLY A 102 3.55 -0.38 6.28
N MET A 103 3.05 -1.48 5.71
CA MET A 103 2.22 -1.44 4.50
C MET A 103 0.94 -0.64 4.71
N LEU A 104 0.18 -0.90 5.79
CA LEU A 104 -1.06 -0.19 6.10
C LEU A 104 -0.84 1.29 6.39
N THR A 105 0.25 1.64 7.08
CA THR A 105 0.61 3.05 7.35
C THR A 105 0.91 3.79 6.04
N CYS A 106 1.64 3.17 5.13
CA CYS A 106 1.98 3.79 3.84
C CYS A 106 0.79 3.87 2.87
N ASP A 107 -0.14 2.91 2.91
CA ASP A 107 -1.34 2.93 2.07
C ASP A 107 -2.32 4.03 2.50
N ASN A 108 -2.44 4.27 3.80
CA ASN A 108 -3.28 5.32 4.36
C ASN A 108 -2.53 6.66 4.40
N LYS A 109 -2.86 7.58 3.48
CA LYS A 109 -2.15 8.86 3.33
C LYS A 109 -2.15 9.71 4.62
N MET A 110 -3.25 9.69 5.39
CA MET A 110 -3.28 10.45 6.65
C MET A 110 -2.36 9.84 7.71
N SER A 111 -2.32 8.53 7.82
CA SER A 111 -1.40 7.83 8.72
C SER A 111 0.06 8.09 8.37
N ALA A 112 0.38 8.12 7.07
CA ALA A 112 1.71 8.49 6.60
C ALA A 112 2.08 9.93 6.99
N TYR A 113 1.18 10.90 6.76
CA TYR A 113 1.42 12.31 7.14
C TYR A 113 1.59 12.50 8.65
N ILE A 114 0.78 11.82 9.48
CA ILE A 114 0.93 11.84 10.93
C ILE A 114 2.30 11.27 11.35
N SER A 115 2.76 10.21 10.69
CA SER A 115 4.09 9.64 10.95
C SER A 115 5.20 10.62 10.60
N PHE A 116 5.10 11.31 9.47
CA PHE A 116 6.06 12.33 9.08
C PHE A 116 6.07 13.53 10.05
N GLU A 117 4.90 13.99 10.47
CA GLU A 117 4.78 15.10 11.42
C GLU A 117 5.41 14.75 12.78
N ARG A 118 5.18 13.53 13.28
CA ARG A 118 5.80 13.05 14.52
C ARG A 118 7.33 13.07 14.45
N ASP A 119 7.89 12.80 13.29
CA ASP A 119 9.34 12.78 13.05
C ASP A 119 9.86 14.15 12.54
N ASN A 120 9.04 15.22 12.61
CA ASN A 120 9.35 16.58 12.15
C ASN A 120 9.73 16.66 10.66
N ILE A 121 9.21 15.78 9.83
CA ILE A 121 9.38 15.81 8.37
C ILE A 121 8.31 16.75 7.78
N PRO A 122 8.68 17.84 7.10
CA PRO A 122 7.71 18.76 6.52
C PRO A 122 6.80 18.10 5.50
N THR A 123 5.51 18.35 5.64
CA THR A 123 4.48 17.90 4.68
C THR A 123 3.53 19.05 4.36
N PRO A 124 2.85 19.00 3.19
CA PRO A 124 1.81 19.96 2.88
C PRO A 124 0.68 19.93 3.92
N ARG A 125 0.11 21.09 4.24
CA ARG A 125 -1.04 21.18 5.15
C ARG A 125 -2.19 20.32 4.63
N THR A 126 -2.64 19.40 5.45
CA THR A 126 -3.60 18.36 5.06
C THR A 126 -4.68 18.21 6.12
N ALA A 127 -5.92 18.01 5.69
CA ALA A 127 -7.04 17.73 6.56
C ALA A 127 -7.83 16.52 6.08
N LEU A 128 -8.22 15.64 7.01
CA LEU A 128 -9.22 14.60 6.77
C LEU A 128 -10.62 15.23 6.81
N ILE A 129 -11.44 14.94 5.82
CA ILE A 129 -12.78 15.51 5.70
C ILE A 129 -13.81 14.38 5.62
N SER A 130 -14.90 14.53 6.38
CA SER A 130 -15.93 13.50 6.50
C SER A 130 -17.32 13.94 6.03
N ASN A 131 -17.56 15.25 5.90
CA ASN A 131 -18.84 15.79 5.45
C ASN A 131 -18.69 17.22 4.92
N GLU A 132 -19.76 17.78 4.34
CA GLU A 132 -19.76 19.11 3.74
C GLU A 132 -19.45 20.23 4.74
N LYS A 133 -19.95 20.15 5.98
CA LYS A 133 -19.65 21.15 7.00
C LYS A 133 -18.16 21.19 7.33
N SER A 134 -17.53 20.03 7.50
CA SER A 134 -16.09 19.93 7.77
C SER A 134 -15.23 20.34 6.57
N LEU A 135 -15.74 20.24 5.35
CA LEU A 135 -15.04 20.54 4.11
C LEU A 135 -14.59 22.01 4.03
N LEU A 136 -15.49 22.94 4.23
CA LEU A 136 -15.22 24.38 4.15
C LEU A 136 -14.35 24.86 5.32
N ASP A 137 -14.54 24.30 6.50
CA ASP A 137 -13.70 24.60 7.66
C ASP A 137 -12.28 24.05 7.48
N ALA A 138 -12.15 22.85 6.93
CA ALA A 138 -10.86 22.25 6.58
C ALA A 138 -10.14 23.08 5.51
N HIS A 139 -10.86 23.55 4.47
CA HIS A 139 -10.28 24.41 3.45
C HIS A 139 -9.66 25.68 4.05
N LYS A 140 -10.38 26.36 4.96
CA LYS A 140 -9.84 27.53 5.66
C LYS A 140 -8.60 27.19 6.49
N ARG A 141 -8.60 26.05 7.18
CA ARG A 141 -7.48 25.57 8.01
C ARG A 141 -6.21 25.31 7.22
N ILE A 142 -6.32 24.77 6.02
CA ILE A 142 -5.15 24.50 5.17
C ILE A 142 -4.68 25.73 4.38
N GLY A 143 -5.30 26.89 4.60
CA GLY A 143 -4.87 28.17 4.04
C GLY A 143 -5.91 28.92 3.24
N GLY A 144 -7.05 28.30 2.92
CA GLY A 144 -8.21 28.97 2.29
C GLY A 144 -8.00 29.41 0.85
N ASN A 145 -6.96 29.00 0.20
CA ASN A 145 -6.62 29.38 -1.18
C ASN A 145 -6.96 28.26 -2.17
N TYR A 146 -7.26 28.63 -3.39
CA TYR A 146 -7.35 27.73 -4.54
C TYR A 146 -6.14 27.91 -5.46
N PRO A 147 -5.75 26.89 -6.21
CA PRO A 147 -6.28 25.52 -6.17
C PRO A 147 -5.91 24.77 -4.89
N VAL A 148 -6.65 23.70 -4.59
CA VAL A 148 -6.32 22.70 -3.55
C VAL A 148 -6.32 21.30 -4.17
N ILE A 149 -5.72 20.35 -3.47
CA ILE A 149 -5.73 18.94 -3.87
C ILE A 149 -6.75 18.18 -3.03
N MET A 150 -7.66 17.48 -3.67
CA MET A 150 -8.52 16.48 -3.05
C MET A 150 -7.98 15.08 -3.36
N LYS A 151 -7.90 14.23 -2.35
CA LYS A 151 -7.40 12.86 -2.49
C LYS A 151 -8.30 11.87 -1.78
N THR A 152 -8.42 10.66 -2.31
CA THR A 152 -8.91 9.52 -1.52
C THR A 152 -7.87 9.13 -0.46
N LEU A 153 -8.35 8.68 0.70
CA LEU A 153 -7.50 8.31 1.85
C LEU A 153 -6.52 7.20 1.50
N THR A 154 -7.00 6.19 0.77
CA THR A 154 -6.23 5.07 0.24
C THR A 154 -6.17 5.13 -1.28
N GLY A 155 -5.36 4.27 -1.89
CA GLY A 155 -5.21 4.19 -3.35
C GLY A 155 -3.84 4.63 -3.84
N THR A 156 -3.49 4.16 -5.04
CA THR A 156 -2.16 4.26 -5.63
C THR A 156 -2.19 4.88 -7.03
N GLN A 157 -1.03 5.18 -7.62
CA GLN A 157 -0.87 5.63 -9.01
C GLN A 157 -1.62 6.92 -9.39
N GLY A 158 -1.90 7.78 -8.41
CA GLY A 158 -2.62 9.04 -8.66
C GLY A 158 -4.14 8.87 -8.86
N ILE A 159 -4.66 7.65 -8.80
CA ILE A 159 -6.12 7.43 -8.86
C ILE A 159 -6.77 8.04 -7.61
N GLY A 160 -7.85 8.79 -7.79
CA GLY A 160 -8.53 9.49 -6.69
C GLY A 160 -7.83 10.79 -6.25
N VAL A 161 -6.96 11.38 -7.08
CA VAL A 161 -6.35 12.70 -6.85
C VAL A 161 -6.93 13.71 -7.85
N SER A 162 -7.44 14.83 -7.35
CA SER A 162 -8.03 15.91 -8.16
C SER A 162 -7.51 17.26 -7.72
N ILE A 163 -7.22 18.12 -8.69
CA ILE A 163 -6.96 19.55 -8.47
C ILE A 163 -8.30 20.26 -8.48
N ILE A 164 -8.57 21.03 -7.45
CA ILE A 164 -9.85 21.74 -7.24
C ILE A 164 -9.58 23.24 -7.28
N GLU A 165 -10.22 23.95 -8.18
CA GLU A 165 -9.93 25.35 -8.47
C GLU A 165 -10.95 26.33 -7.89
N SER A 166 -12.07 25.83 -7.30
CA SER A 166 -13.12 26.67 -6.75
C SER A 166 -13.92 25.97 -5.67
N GLU A 167 -14.59 26.74 -4.81
CA GLU A 167 -15.49 26.21 -3.77
C GLU A 167 -16.63 25.36 -4.38
N LYS A 168 -17.21 25.82 -5.49
CA LYS A 168 -18.27 25.07 -6.16
C LYS A 168 -17.79 23.69 -6.63
N SER A 169 -16.61 23.62 -7.21
CA SER A 169 -15.99 22.35 -7.62
C SER A 169 -15.63 21.50 -6.40
N LEU A 170 -15.16 22.13 -5.32
CA LEU A 170 -14.79 21.45 -4.07
C LEU A 170 -15.99 20.69 -3.51
N VAL A 171 -17.13 21.37 -3.35
CA VAL A 171 -18.34 20.76 -2.82
C VAL A 171 -18.88 19.67 -3.75
N SER A 172 -18.97 19.96 -5.06
CA SER A 172 -19.53 19.02 -6.04
C SER A 172 -18.72 17.71 -6.14
N VAL A 173 -17.40 17.81 -6.18
CA VAL A 173 -16.52 16.63 -6.28
C VAL A 173 -16.56 15.83 -4.99
N ALA A 174 -16.50 16.49 -3.82
CA ALA A 174 -16.58 15.83 -2.53
C ALA A 174 -17.90 15.07 -2.36
N GLN A 175 -19.03 15.69 -2.66
CA GLN A 175 -20.35 15.04 -2.61
C GLN A 175 -20.43 13.82 -3.52
N SER A 176 -19.88 13.91 -4.72
CA SER A 176 -19.84 12.79 -5.66
C SER A 176 -19.04 11.62 -5.11
N LEU A 177 -17.86 11.87 -4.58
CA LEU A 177 -16.98 10.83 -4.04
C LEU A 177 -17.55 10.21 -2.75
N TRP A 178 -18.16 11.01 -1.86
CA TRP A 178 -18.83 10.49 -0.67
C TRP A 178 -20.01 9.58 -0.98
N LYS A 179 -20.74 9.85 -2.07
CA LYS A 179 -21.82 8.99 -2.53
C LYS A 179 -21.34 7.56 -2.85
N PHE A 180 -20.08 7.41 -3.22
CA PHE A 180 -19.44 6.12 -3.44
C PHE A 180 -18.65 5.60 -2.21
N GLY A 181 -18.86 6.22 -1.03
CA GLY A 181 -18.24 5.77 0.22
C GLY A 181 -16.75 6.14 0.37
N ALA A 182 -16.22 7.05 -0.45
CA ALA A 182 -14.82 7.43 -0.36
C ALA A 182 -14.52 8.23 0.92
N ALA A 183 -13.45 7.87 1.62
CA ALA A 183 -12.84 8.71 2.63
C ALA A 183 -11.90 9.72 1.95
N LEU A 184 -11.99 10.99 2.29
CA LEU A 184 -11.34 12.08 1.56
C LEU A 184 -10.35 12.86 2.42
N LEU A 185 -9.29 13.31 1.78
CA LEU A 185 -8.33 14.29 2.28
C LEU A 185 -8.38 15.55 1.43
N LEU A 186 -8.26 16.69 2.08
CA LEU A 186 -8.02 17.98 1.45
C LEU A 186 -6.60 18.43 1.80
N GLN A 187 -5.83 18.85 0.81
CA GLN A 187 -4.44 19.26 0.97
C GLN A 187 -4.17 20.56 0.21
N GLU A 188 -3.31 21.41 0.77
CA GLU A 188 -2.86 22.60 0.05
C GLU A 188 -2.16 22.21 -1.26
N PHE A 189 -2.36 23.03 -2.27
CA PHE A 189 -1.65 22.87 -3.54
C PHE A 189 -0.24 23.44 -3.42
N MET A 190 0.75 22.61 -3.72
CA MET A 190 2.14 23.03 -3.79
C MET A 190 2.59 22.98 -5.25
N LYS A 191 3.13 24.09 -5.73
CA LYS A 191 3.78 24.13 -7.05
C LYS A 191 5.19 23.57 -6.90
N PHE A 192 5.57 22.63 -7.74
CA PHE A 192 6.90 22.06 -7.82
C PHE A 192 7.28 21.83 -9.29
N ASP A 193 8.56 21.85 -9.57
CA ASP A 193 9.08 21.68 -10.92
C ASP A 193 9.51 20.22 -11.18
N PHE A 194 9.79 19.46 -10.13
CA PHE A 194 10.17 18.06 -10.19
C PHE A 194 9.81 17.33 -8.90
N ASP A 195 9.72 16.00 -8.98
CA ASP A 195 9.64 15.10 -7.85
C ASP A 195 10.86 14.17 -7.82
N ILE A 196 11.21 13.70 -6.64
CA ILE A 196 12.33 12.77 -6.44
C ILE A 196 11.74 11.45 -5.93
N ARG A 197 11.97 10.39 -6.68
CA ARG A 197 11.65 9.03 -6.24
C ARG A 197 12.89 8.37 -5.68
N THR A 198 12.82 7.97 -4.42
CA THR A 198 13.95 7.36 -3.72
C THR A 198 13.60 5.94 -3.28
N ILE A 199 14.50 5.00 -3.54
CA ILE A 199 14.41 3.62 -3.03
C ILE A 199 15.30 3.51 -1.80
N VAL A 200 14.68 3.15 -0.68
CA VAL A 200 15.36 2.99 0.61
C VAL A 200 15.22 1.55 1.07
N VAL A 201 16.32 0.95 1.52
CA VAL A 201 16.34 -0.39 2.14
C VAL A 201 17.20 -0.32 3.39
N ASP A 202 16.69 -0.77 4.53
CA ASP A 202 17.39 -0.78 5.81
C ASP A 202 18.03 0.59 6.15
N GLY A 203 17.25 1.66 5.99
CA GLY A 203 17.69 3.04 6.24
C GLY A 203 18.71 3.60 5.25
N ARG A 204 19.07 2.87 4.18
CA ARG A 204 20.04 3.29 3.17
C ARG A 204 19.36 3.60 1.86
N ILE A 205 19.71 4.74 1.27
CA ILE A 205 19.29 5.10 -0.09
C ILE A 205 20.07 4.24 -1.08
N LEU A 206 19.35 3.45 -1.87
CA LEU A 206 19.92 2.61 -2.93
C LEU A 206 19.92 3.32 -4.28
N ALA A 207 18.89 4.09 -4.57
CA ALA A 207 18.75 4.83 -5.82
C ALA A 207 17.81 6.02 -5.64
N SER A 208 18.00 7.06 -6.44
CA SER A 208 17.08 8.20 -6.58
C SER A 208 16.98 8.60 -8.05
N THR A 209 15.78 8.97 -8.50
CA THR A 209 15.51 9.44 -9.88
C THR A 209 14.67 10.70 -9.85
#